data_ed2a949e24b0bcf93f4e4362785c052a
#
_entry.id   ed2a949e24b0bcf93f4e4362785c052a
#
_cell.length_a   1.000
_cell.length_b   1.000
_cell.length_c   1.000
_cell.angle_alpha   90.00
_cell.angle_beta   90.00
_cell.angle_gamma   90.00
#
_symmetry.space_group_name_H-M   'P 1'
#
loop_
_entity.id
_entity.type
_entity.pdbx_description
1 polymer ?
#
loop_
_entity_poly.entity_id
_entity_poly.type
_entity_poly.pdbx_seq_one_letter_code
_entity_poly.pdbx_strand_id
1 'polypeptide(L)'
;MAGKLFITRETPFLAGLSLFKRTPSSYLLLKPGICKYSHHRRPLSQLLRMAPQDVQNGNHEVKEPTPKIAKLHENSDVSGNPTFFFRVKKLSEKAVLPSRGSPLSAGYDLSSATETKVPARGKALVPTDLSIAVPEGTYARIAPRSGLAWKHSINVGAGVIDADYRGSVGVILFNHSDVDFEIKEGDRIAQLIIEKIITPDVVEVEDLDLTARGNGGFGSTGV
;
A
#
# COMPACT_ATOMS: atom_id res chain seq x y z
N MET A 1 9.40 56.23 45.90
CA MET A 1 9.82 55.05 46.66
C MET A 1 10.51 54.09 45.73
N ALA A 2 11.73 53.88 45.96
CA ALA A 2 12.82 53.10 45.53
C ALA A 2 12.51 51.88 44.65
N GLY A 3 12.94 51.91 43.36
CA GLY A 3 13.09 50.78 42.50
C GLY A 3 14.52 50.28 42.49
N LYS A 4 14.74 49.01 42.69
CA LYS A 4 16.08 48.41 42.66
C LYS A 4 16.40 47.93 41.23
N LEU A 5 17.48 48.48 40.70
CA LEU A 5 18.16 48.09 39.48
C LEU A 5 18.98 46.79 39.76
N PHE A 6 18.77 45.72 39.02
CA PHE A 6 19.65 44.53 39.01
C PHE A 6 20.46 44.49 37.73
N ILE A 7 21.76 44.69 37.89
CA ILE A 7 22.78 44.53 36.84
C ILE A 7 23.21 43.06 36.88
N THR A 8 23.03 42.30 35.78
CA THR A 8 23.66 41.00 35.63
C THR A 8 24.87 41.10 34.71
N ARG A 9 25.99 40.67 35.25
CA ARG A 9 27.30 40.60 34.60
C ARG A 9 27.35 39.55 33.52
N GLU A 10 27.82 39.94 32.33
CA GLU A 10 28.28 39.03 31.29
C GLU A 10 29.65 38.44 31.63
N THR A 11 29.81 37.12 31.48
CA THR A 11 31.11 36.47 31.49
C THR A 11 31.43 35.98 30.05
N PRO A 12 32.65 36.26 29.54
CA PRO A 12 33.04 35.79 28.21
C PRO A 12 33.48 34.31 28.27
N PHE A 13 32.89 33.49 27.40
CA PHE A 13 33.30 32.11 27.21
C PHE A 13 34.42 32.01 26.16
N LEU A 14 35.57 31.54 26.61
CA LEU A 14 36.76 31.32 25.81
C LEU A 14 36.58 30.24 24.77
N ALA A 15 36.89 30.56 23.51
CA ALA A 15 36.98 29.63 22.40
C ALA A 15 38.20 28.71 22.54
N GLY A 16 37.97 27.43 22.77
CA GLY A 16 38.99 26.36 22.69
C GLY A 16 39.09 25.81 21.27
N LEU A 17 40.11 26.19 20.50
CA LEU A 17 40.50 25.54 19.26
C LEU A 17 41.17 24.21 19.57
N SER A 18 40.49 23.09 19.26
CA SER A 18 41.12 21.77 19.22
C SER A 18 41.51 21.42 17.78
N LEU A 19 42.84 21.48 17.55
CA LEU A 19 43.45 20.96 16.30
C LEU A 19 43.42 19.43 16.29
N PHE A 20 42.53 18.86 15.54
CA PHE A 20 42.61 17.42 15.21
C PHE A 20 43.52 17.21 14.00
N LYS A 21 44.72 16.66 14.24
CA LYS A 21 45.65 16.20 13.21
C LYS A 21 45.02 14.99 12.44
N ARG A 22 44.78 15.17 11.14
CA ARG A 22 44.43 14.08 10.24
C ARG A 22 45.68 13.27 9.91
N THR A 23 45.68 11.99 10.25
CA THR A 23 46.63 10.98 9.72
C THR A 23 46.13 10.48 8.36
N PRO A 24 46.98 10.33 7.35
CA PRO A 24 46.58 9.76 6.06
C PRO A 24 46.47 8.23 6.18
N SER A 25 45.27 7.71 6.01
CA SER A 25 44.98 6.29 5.90
C SER A 25 45.34 5.82 4.48
N SER A 26 46.26 4.85 4.42
CA SER A 26 46.78 4.20 3.23
C SER A 26 45.68 3.45 2.49
N TYR A 27 45.37 3.86 1.26
CA TYR A 27 44.51 3.09 0.37
C TYR A 27 45.24 1.87 -0.16
N LEU A 28 44.83 0.68 0.31
CA LEU A 28 45.26 -0.59 -0.30
C LEU A 28 44.47 -0.76 -1.61
N LEU A 29 45.18 -0.69 -2.73
CA LEU A 29 44.67 -0.99 -4.06
C LEU A 29 44.40 -2.50 -4.18
N LEU A 30 43.15 -2.92 -4.06
CA LEU A 30 42.70 -4.26 -4.44
C LEU A 30 42.45 -4.28 -5.96
N LYS A 31 43.27 -5.10 -6.68
CA LYS A 31 43.14 -5.36 -8.10
C LYS A 31 41.75 -6.02 -8.38
N PRO A 32 41.05 -5.65 -9.48
CA PRO A 32 39.82 -6.32 -9.86
C PRO A 32 40.13 -7.72 -10.40
N GLY A 33 39.60 -8.74 -9.72
CA GLY A 33 39.59 -10.12 -10.20
C GLY A 33 38.73 -10.26 -11.45
N ILE A 34 39.30 -10.67 -12.55
CA ILE A 34 38.61 -10.96 -13.81
C ILE A 34 37.81 -12.25 -13.64
N CYS A 35 36.48 -12.10 -13.45
CA CYS A 35 35.56 -13.24 -13.51
C CYS A 35 35.35 -13.61 -14.98
N LYS A 36 35.97 -14.72 -15.43
CA LYS A 36 35.79 -15.29 -16.78
C LYS A 36 34.41 -15.96 -16.83
N TYR A 37 33.38 -15.24 -17.28
CA TYR A 37 32.12 -15.86 -17.69
C TYR A 37 32.30 -16.52 -19.06
N SER A 38 32.24 -17.85 -19.10
CA SER A 38 32.23 -18.66 -20.31
C SER A 38 30.91 -18.46 -21.03
N HIS A 39 30.90 -17.69 -22.12
CA HIS A 39 29.76 -17.59 -23.03
C HIS A 39 29.73 -18.83 -23.93
N HIS A 40 28.88 -19.80 -23.62
CA HIS A 40 28.44 -20.79 -24.58
C HIS A 40 27.50 -20.11 -25.60
N ARG A 41 28.10 -19.69 -26.73
CA ARG A 41 27.32 -19.29 -27.91
C ARG A 41 26.75 -20.54 -28.56
N ARG A 42 25.44 -20.70 -28.56
CA ARG A 42 24.76 -21.66 -29.46
C ARG A 42 24.71 -21.06 -30.87
N PRO A 43 24.96 -21.86 -31.94
CA PRO A 43 24.98 -21.36 -33.32
C PRO A 43 23.56 -21.03 -33.78
N LEU A 44 23.41 -19.84 -34.39
CA LEU A 44 22.22 -19.42 -35.12
C LEU A 44 22.13 -20.18 -36.45
N SER A 45 21.43 -21.27 -36.50
CA SER A 45 21.01 -21.88 -37.76
C SER A 45 19.76 -22.73 -37.57
N GLN A 46 18.62 -22.07 -37.51
CA GLN A 46 17.30 -22.60 -37.92
C GLN A 46 16.26 -21.47 -37.81
N LEU A 47 16.37 -20.48 -38.68
CA LEU A 47 15.28 -19.60 -39.05
C LEU A 47 14.46 -20.31 -40.13
N LEU A 48 13.47 -21.10 -39.74
CA LEU A 48 12.41 -21.51 -40.66
C LEU A 48 11.63 -20.28 -41.08
N ARG A 49 11.63 -20.02 -42.39
CA ARG A 49 10.77 -19.07 -43.08
C ARG A 49 9.32 -19.45 -42.83
N MET A 50 8.58 -18.64 -42.07
CA MET A 50 7.12 -18.60 -42.12
C MET A 50 6.71 -17.41 -42.99
N ALA A 51 5.94 -17.69 -44.04
CA ALA A 51 5.38 -16.66 -44.92
C ALA A 51 4.39 -15.75 -44.15
N PRO A 52 4.23 -14.50 -44.60
CA PRO A 52 3.23 -13.62 -44.00
C PRO A 52 1.84 -14.11 -44.37
N GLN A 53 1.03 -14.45 -43.35
CA GLN A 53 -0.42 -14.59 -43.54
C GLN A 53 -1.04 -13.21 -43.39
N ASP A 54 -1.82 -12.82 -44.40
CA ASP A 54 -2.63 -11.63 -44.43
C ASP A 54 -3.60 -11.63 -43.23
N VAL A 55 -3.31 -10.75 -42.25
CA VAL A 55 -4.24 -10.47 -41.16
C VAL A 55 -5.26 -9.46 -41.68
N GLN A 56 -6.41 -9.95 -42.07
CA GLN A 56 -7.59 -9.13 -42.30
C GLN A 56 -7.95 -8.43 -41.00
N ASN A 57 -7.94 -7.10 -41.07
CA ASN A 57 -8.28 -6.17 -39.99
C ASN A 57 -9.79 -6.24 -39.72
N GLY A 58 -10.21 -7.15 -38.86
CA GLY A 58 -11.55 -7.17 -38.30
C GLY A 58 -11.54 -6.39 -37.00
N ASN A 59 -12.09 -5.18 -36.99
CA ASN A 59 -12.39 -4.43 -35.76
C ASN A 59 -13.41 -5.19 -34.94
N HIS A 60 -12.95 -6.13 -34.10
CA HIS A 60 -13.74 -6.65 -33.00
C HIS A 60 -13.57 -5.70 -31.79
N GLU A 61 -14.53 -4.81 -31.65
CA GLU A 61 -14.78 -4.07 -30.42
C GLU A 61 -15.08 -5.08 -29.31
N VAL A 62 -14.07 -5.39 -28.50
CA VAL A 62 -14.23 -6.22 -27.32
C VAL A 62 -14.99 -5.39 -26.29
N LYS A 63 -16.32 -5.52 -26.27
CA LYS A 63 -17.15 -5.02 -25.18
C LYS A 63 -16.77 -5.79 -23.92
N GLU A 64 -16.09 -5.11 -22.99
CA GLU A 64 -15.90 -5.63 -21.65
C GLU A 64 -17.28 -5.97 -21.06
N PRO A 65 -17.47 -7.21 -20.52
CA PRO A 65 -18.71 -7.54 -19.87
C PRO A 65 -18.85 -6.68 -18.60
N THR A 66 -19.84 -5.81 -18.59
CA THR A 66 -20.23 -5.05 -17.39
C THR A 66 -20.51 -6.03 -16.26
N PRO A 67 -19.89 -5.87 -15.06
CA PRO A 67 -20.15 -6.75 -13.94
C PRO A 67 -21.61 -6.65 -13.53
N LYS A 68 -22.36 -7.76 -13.62
CA LYS A 68 -23.74 -7.84 -13.14
C LYS A 68 -23.74 -7.81 -11.63
N ILE A 69 -24.02 -6.65 -11.05
CA ILE A 69 -24.22 -6.50 -9.62
C ILE A 69 -25.63 -7.03 -9.30
N ALA A 70 -25.72 -8.15 -8.60
CA ALA A 70 -26.99 -8.65 -8.11
C ALA A 70 -27.52 -7.70 -7.03
N LYS A 71 -28.60 -6.98 -7.33
CA LYS A 71 -29.38 -6.26 -6.30
C LYS A 71 -30.25 -7.29 -5.59
N LEU A 72 -29.92 -7.60 -4.35
CA LEU A 72 -30.81 -8.34 -3.44
C LEU A 72 -32.00 -7.44 -3.09
N HIS A 73 -33.16 -7.73 -3.67
CA HIS A 73 -34.43 -7.21 -3.18
C HIS A 73 -34.76 -7.87 -1.82
N GLU A 74 -35.33 -7.12 -0.89
CA GLU A 74 -35.61 -7.52 0.50
C GLU A 74 -36.66 -8.67 0.66
N ASN A 75 -37.12 -9.29 -0.41
CA ASN A 75 -38.12 -10.35 -0.38
C ASN A 75 -37.76 -11.49 -1.35
N SER A 76 -36.85 -12.36 -0.94
CA SER A 76 -36.83 -13.75 -1.42
C SER A 76 -35.93 -14.60 -0.52
N ASP A 77 -36.43 -15.76 -0.12
CA ASP A 77 -35.79 -16.80 0.67
C ASP A 77 -34.49 -17.27 0.02
N VAL A 78 -33.39 -16.53 0.27
CA VAL A 78 -32.07 -17.05 0.01
C VAL A 78 -31.65 -17.81 1.26
N SER A 79 -31.79 -19.14 1.24
CA SER A 79 -31.25 -20.06 2.25
C SER A 79 -29.72 -20.11 2.23
N GLY A 80 -29.07 -18.99 1.95
CA GLY A 80 -27.63 -18.76 2.06
C GLY A 80 -27.35 -18.01 3.35
N ASN A 81 -26.52 -18.59 4.20
CA ASN A 81 -26.12 -18.01 5.47
C ASN A 81 -25.71 -16.52 5.27
N PRO A 82 -26.47 -15.53 5.80
CA PRO A 82 -26.23 -14.09 5.54
C PRO A 82 -24.87 -13.61 6.02
N THR A 83 -24.15 -14.42 6.80
CA THR A 83 -22.81 -14.12 7.31
C THR A 83 -21.70 -14.24 6.26
N PHE A 84 -21.99 -14.81 5.06
CA PHE A 84 -20.96 -15.06 4.03
C PHE A 84 -20.82 -13.94 2.99
N PHE A 85 -21.65 -12.90 3.06
CA PHE A 85 -21.64 -11.83 2.06
C PHE A 85 -20.83 -10.61 2.52
N PHE A 86 -20.06 -10.06 1.61
CA PHE A 86 -19.54 -8.70 1.75
C PHE A 86 -20.67 -7.72 1.45
N ARG A 87 -21.23 -7.11 2.49
CA ARG A 87 -22.36 -6.18 2.40
C ARG A 87 -21.86 -4.75 2.36
N VAL A 88 -22.40 -3.96 1.43
CA VAL A 88 -21.97 -2.57 1.20
C VAL A 88 -23.21 -1.67 1.13
N LYS A 89 -23.17 -0.56 1.89
CA LYS A 89 -24.15 0.51 1.84
C LYS A 89 -23.52 1.75 1.21
N LYS A 90 -24.16 2.32 0.20
CA LYS A 90 -23.82 3.65 -0.33
C LYS A 90 -24.38 4.71 0.62
N LEU A 91 -23.56 5.69 0.98
CA LEU A 91 -23.94 6.82 1.82
C LEU A 91 -24.30 8.06 0.98
N SER A 92 -23.91 8.06 -0.31
CA SER A 92 -24.28 9.10 -1.27
C SER A 92 -24.45 8.50 -2.67
N GLU A 93 -25.04 9.27 -3.59
CA GLU A 93 -25.15 8.90 -5.01
C GLU A 93 -23.76 8.82 -5.72
N LYS A 94 -22.77 9.52 -5.20
CA LYS A 94 -21.41 9.53 -5.73
C LYS A 94 -20.60 8.29 -5.38
N ALA A 95 -21.05 7.52 -4.37
CA ALA A 95 -20.38 6.30 -3.96
C ALA A 95 -20.41 5.25 -5.08
N VAL A 96 -19.28 4.65 -5.35
CA VAL A 96 -19.11 3.56 -6.32
C VAL A 96 -18.99 2.24 -5.58
N LEU A 97 -19.82 1.24 -5.91
CA LEU A 97 -19.72 -0.09 -5.29
C LEU A 97 -18.38 -0.74 -5.62
N PRO A 98 -17.70 -1.34 -4.63
CA PRO A 98 -16.43 -2.03 -4.86
C PRO A 98 -16.59 -3.18 -5.87
N SER A 99 -15.65 -3.32 -6.78
CA SER A 99 -15.65 -4.38 -7.78
C SER A 99 -14.27 -5.00 -7.94
N ARG A 100 -14.22 -6.28 -8.34
CA ARG A 100 -12.96 -6.96 -8.64
C ARG A 100 -12.65 -6.84 -10.13
N GLY A 101 -11.38 -6.60 -10.45
CA GLY A 101 -10.92 -6.51 -11.83
C GLY A 101 -10.99 -7.84 -12.60
N SER A 102 -11.02 -8.98 -11.89
CA SER A 102 -11.24 -10.32 -12.45
C SER A 102 -11.86 -11.25 -11.41
N PRO A 103 -12.41 -12.43 -11.81
CA PRO A 103 -13.01 -13.38 -10.87
C PRO A 103 -12.06 -13.86 -9.76
N LEU A 104 -10.76 -13.89 -10.02
CA LEU A 104 -9.74 -14.35 -9.08
C LEU A 104 -8.93 -13.21 -8.46
N SER A 105 -9.26 -11.95 -8.73
CA SER A 105 -8.62 -10.80 -8.05
C SER A 105 -8.92 -10.83 -6.56
N ALA A 106 -7.88 -10.67 -5.72
CA ALA A 106 -8.01 -10.62 -4.26
C ALA A 106 -8.69 -9.33 -3.80
N GLY A 107 -8.36 -8.19 -4.44
CA GLY A 107 -8.81 -6.87 -4.06
C GLY A 107 -10.07 -6.41 -4.78
N TYR A 108 -10.92 -5.71 -4.04
CA TYR A 108 -12.04 -4.94 -4.55
C TYR A 108 -11.59 -3.49 -4.72
N ASP A 109 -11.63 -2.96 -5.93
CA ASP A 109 -11.29 -1.55 -6.19
C ASP A 109 -12.20 -0.62 -5.38
N LEU A 110 -11.60 0.36 -4.70
CA LEU A 110 -12.27 1.47 -4.01
C LEU A 110 -12.09 2.75 -4.82
N SER A 111 -13.18 3.46 -5.04
CA SER A 111 -13.19 4.73 -5.77
C SER A 111 -13.43 5.92 -4.85
N SER A 112 -12.89 7.07 -5.22
CA SER A 112 -13.17 8.34 -4.55
C SER A 112 -14.60 8.80 -4.82
N ALA A 113 -15.28 9.28 -3.79
CA ALA A 113 -16.60 9.92 -3.92
C ALA A 113 -16.49 11.42 -4.21
N THR A 114 -15.30 12.02 -4.15
CA THR A 114 -15.09 13.45 -4.34
C THR A 114 -13.80 13.74 -5.09
N GLU A 115 -13.70 14.92 -5.69
CA GLU A 115 -12.42 15.46 -6.11
C GLU A 115 -11.55 15.75 -4.89
N THR A 116 -10.29 15.31 -4.91
CA THR A 116 -9.35 15.45 -3.79
C THR A 116 -7.93 15.61 -4.34
N LYS A 117 -7.13 16.43 -3.68
CA LYS A 117 -5.72 16.57 -3.96
C LYS A 117 -4.89 16.00 -2.82
N VAL A 118 -3.94 15.12 -3.13
CA VAL A 118 -2.93 14.64 -2.20
C VAL A 118 -1.65 15.46 -2.43
N PRO A 119 -1.30 16.37 -1.52
CA PRO A 119 -0.15 17.25 -1.71
C PRO A 119 1.15 16.47 -1.90
N ALA A 120 2.10 17.05 -2.64
CA ALA A 120 3.47 16.56 -2.72
C ALA A 120 4.06 16.35 -1.32
N ARG A 121 4.70 15.20 -1.07
CA ARG A 121 5.26 14.81 0.24
C ARG A 121 4.27 14.84 1.39
N GLY A 122 2.96 14.89 1.09
CA GLY A 122 1.87 14.99 2.05
C GLY A 122 0.96 13.79 2.09
N LYS A 123 -0.22 14.01 2.68
CA LYS A 123 -1.27 13.01 2.78
C LYS A 123 -2.65 13.64 2.67
N ALA A 124 -3.64 12.85 2.31
CA ALA A 124 -5.05 13.23 2.35
C ALA A 124 -5.91 12.04 2.77
N LEU A 125 -7.04 12.34 3.43
CA LEU A 125 -8.13 11.39 3.64
C LEU A 125 -9.11 11.54 2.49
N VAL A 126 -9.28 10.48 1.70
CA VAL A 126 -10.17 10.46 0.53
C VAL A 126 -11.43 9.67 0.87
N PRO A 127 -12.62 10.29 0.87
CA PRO A 127 -13.86 9.60 1.18
C PRO A 127 -14.28 8.69 0.03
N THR A 128 -14.88 7.54 0.38
CA THR A 128 -15.49 6.62 -0.59
C THR A 128 -17.02 6.67 -0.55
N ASP A 129 -17.58 7.31 0.49
CA ASP A 129 -18.99 7.34 0.79
C ASP A 129 -19.64 5.93 0.85
N LEU A 130 -18.85 4.98 1.34
CA LEU A 130 -19.29 3.61 1.59
C LEU A 130 -19.30 3.31 3.09
N SER A 131 -20.26 2.49 3.52
CA SER A 131 -20.23 1.78 4.79
C SER A 131 -20.30 0.29 4.49
N ILE A 132 -19.51 -0.53 5.21
CA ILE A 132 -19.33 -1.94 4.89
C ILE A 132 -19.60 -2.85 6.08
N ALA A 133 -19.92 -4.10 5.79
CA ALA A 133 -19.90 -5.20 6.75
C ALA A 133 -19.29 -6.42 6.10
N VAL A 134 -18.17 -6.88 6.66
CA VAL A 134 -17.47 -8.08 6.21
C VAL A 134 -17.95 -9.31 6.97
N PRO A 135 -17.75 -10.53 6.45
CA PRO A 135 -18.09 -11.77 7.13
C PRO A 135 -17.40 -11.90 8.51
N GLU A 136 -18.07 -12.55 9.44
CA GLU A 136 -17.47 -12.88 10.74
C GLU A 136 -16.20 -13.73 10.58
N GLY A 137 -15.22 -13.55 11.48
CA GLY A 137 -13.91 -14.19 11.38
C GLY A 137 -13.02 -13.60 10.28
N THR A 138 -13.37 -12.43 9.75
CA THR A 138 -12.56 -11.68 8.80
C THR A 138 -12.44 -10.22 9.21
N TYR A 139 -11.49 -9.51 8.60
CA TYR A 139 -11.43 -8.05 8.60
C TYR A 139 -11.24 -7.56 7.17
N ALA A 140 -11.46 -6.28 6.93
CA ALA A 140 -11.10 -5.68 5.65
C ALA A 140 -9.81 -4.88 5.77
N ARG A 141 -8.92 -5.05 4.78
CA ARG A 141 -7.67 -4.31 4.69
C ARG A 141 -7.63 -3.47 3.41
N ILE A 142 -7.44 -2.17 3.58
CA ILE A 142 -7.20 -1.26 2.46
C ILE A 142 -5.72 -1.36 2.09
N ALA A 143 -5.45 -1.64 0.82
CA ALA A 143 -4.11 -1.78 0.27
C ALA A 143 -3.90 -0.84 -0.92
N PRO A 144 -2.63 -0.44 -1.21
CA PRO A 144 -2.32 0.35 -2.39
C PRO A 144 -2.64 -0.40 -3.68
N ARG A 145 -2.96 0.35 -4.74
CA ARG A 145 -2.98 -0.19 -6.10
C ARG A 145 -1.57 -0.11 -6.69
N SER A 146 -1.09 -1.21 -7.26
CA SER A 146 0.26 -1.30 -7.82
C SER A 146 0.58 -0.21 -8.85
N GLY A 147 -0.40 0.15 -9.70
CA GLY A 147 -0.23 1.21 -10.69
C GLY A 147 -0.03 2.60 -10.07
N LEU A 148 -0.76 2.94 -9.00
CA LEU A 148 -0.61 4.20 -8.29
C LEU A 148 0.70 4.24 -7.48
N ALA A 149 1.05 3.13 -6.84
CA ALA A 149 2.30 3.01 -6.10
C ALA A 149 3.51 3.19 -7.03
N TRP A 150 3.53 2.49 -8.16
CA TRP A 150 4.67 2.50 -9.09
C TRP A 150 4.80 3.81 -9.88
N LYS A 151 3.68 4.32 -10.44
CA LYS A 151 3.71 5.48 -11.35
C LYS A 151 3.67 6.83 -10.64
N HIS A 152 3.03 6.89 -9.47
CA HIS A 152 2.73 8.13 -8.76
C HIS A 152 3.28 8.16 -7.34
N SER A 153 3.96 7.09 -6.89
CA SER A 153 4.49 6.98 -5.52
C SER A 153 3.43 7.16 -4.44
N ILE A 154 2.20 6.73 -4.72
CA ILE A 154 1.07 6.80 -3.78
C ILE A 154 1.03 5.53 -2.93
N ASN A 155 0.93 5.71 -1.61
CA ASN A 155 0.79 4.63 -0.64
C ASN A 155 -0.46 4.83 0.22
N VAL A 156 -0.89 3.76 0.89
CA VAL A 156 -2.04 3.76 1.81
C VAL A 156 -1.53 3.75 3.24
N GLY A 157 -2.07 4.65 4.06
CA GLY A 157 -1.84 4.66 5.50
C GLY A 157 -2.96 3.97 6.27
N ALA A 158 -2.63 3.39 7.44
CA ALA A 158 -3.57 2.58 8.23
C ALA A 158 -4.18 1.44 7.40
N GLY A 159 -5.50 1.32 7.36
CA GLY A 159 -6.20 0.44 6.41
C GLY A 159 -6.86 -0.77 7.05
N VAL A 160 -6.79 -0.98 8.36
CA VAL A 160 -7.55 -2.01 9.06
C VAL A 160 -8.98 -1.52 9.28
N ILE A 161 -9.95 -2.33 8.88
CA ILE A 161 -11.38 -2.10 9.11
C ILE A 161 -11.94 -3.33 9.80
N ASP A 162 -12.33 -3.15 11.04
CA ASP A 162 -12.85 -4.21 11.89
C ASP A 162 -14.22 -4.72 11.41
N ALA A 163 -14.52 -5.98 11.71
CA ALA A 163 -15.75 -6.61 11.23
C ALA A 163 -17.04 -5.93 11.76
N ASP A 164 -16.97 -5.28 12.92
CA ASP A 164 -18.07 -4.56 13.57
C ASP A 164 -18.09 -3.04 13.26
N TYR A 165 -17.12 -2.51 12.53
CA TYR A 165 -17.14 -1.11 12.09
C TYR A 165 -18.25 -0.86 11.06
N ARG A 166 -19.02 0.22 11.26
CA ARG A 166 -20.15 0.61 10.39
C ARG A 166 -20.10 2.08 9.95
N GLY A 167 -19.02 2.78 10.28
CA GLY A 167 -18.80 4.15 9.84
C GLY A 167 -18.47 4.26 8.35
N SER A 168 -18.29 5.49 7.88
CA SER A 168 -17.83 5.76 6.51
C SER A 168 -16.41 5.29 6.30
N VAL A 169 -16.18 4.58 5.20
CA VAL A 169 -14.85 4.13 4.77
C VAL A 169 -14.13 5.26 4.06
N GLY A 170 -13.02 5.71 4.64
CA GLY A 170 -12.10 6.66 4.02
C GLY A 170 -10.75 6.01 3.75
N VAL A 171 -10.06 6.48 2.73
CA VAL A 171 -8.72 6.01 2.36
C VAL A 171 -7.70 7.09 2.66
N ILE A 172 -6.75 6.80 3.56
CA ILE A 172 -5.62 7.69 3.81
C ILE A 172 -4.56 7.41 2.76
N LEU A 173 -4.30 8.38 1.89
CA LEU A 173 -3.25 8.30 0.88
C LEU A 173 -2.05 9.16 1.29
N PHE A 174 -0.85 8.57 1.20
CA PHE A 174 0.42 9.29 1.28
C PHE A 174 0.98 9.46 -0.12
N ASN A 175 1.46 10.65 -0.41
CA ASN A 175 2.16 10.97 -1.64
C ASN A 175 3.66 11.13 -1.36
N HIS A 176 4.46 10.18 -1.82
CA HIS A 176 5.91 10.18 -1.67
C HIS A 176 6.64 10.89 -2.83
N SER A 177 5.91 11.46 -3.79
CA SER A 177 6.48 12.23 -4.89
C SER A 177 6.59 13.73 -4.57
N ASP A 178 7.31 14.47 -5.40
CA ASP A 178 7.45 15.93 -5.30
C ASP A 178 6.38 16.71 -6.08
N VAL A 179 5.36 16.00 -6.61
CA VAL A 179 4.26 16.57 -7.39
C VAL A 179 2.93 16.24 -6.74
N ASP A 180 2.03 17.20 -6.67
CA ASP A 180 0.67 16.99 -6.19
C ASP A 180 -0.03 15.90 -7.03
N PHE A 181 -0.82 15.06 -6.37
CA PHE A 181 -1.60 14.01 -7.03
C PHE A 181 -3.08 14.37 -6.99
N GLU A 182 -3.63 14.66 -8.16
CA GLU A 182 -5.04 15.01 -8.32
C GLU A 182 -5.89 13.75 -8.49
N ILE A 183 -6.99 13.69 -7.75
CA ILE A 183 -7.98 12.61 -7.77
C ILE A 183 -9.32 13.19 -8.17
N LYS A 184 -9.95 12.59 -9.17
CA LYS A 184 -11.31 12.93 -9.59
C LYS A 184 -12.34 12.01 -8.92
N GLU A 185 -13.58 12.47 -8.87
CA GLU A 185 -14.71 11.64 -8.48
C GLU A 185 -14.78 10.38 -9.36
N GLY A 186 -14.93 9.20 -8.74
CA GLY A 186 -14.96 7.92 -9.42
C GLY A 186 -13.59 7.28 -9.67
N ASP A 187 -12.48 8.00 -9.49
CA ASP A 187 -11.14 7.43 -9.65
C ASP A 187 -10.88 6.31 -8.65
N ARG A 188 -10.33 5.22 -9.13
CA ARG A 188 -9.94 4.07 -8.29
C ARG A 188 -8.65 4.40 -7.55
N ILE A 189 -8.75 4.57 -6.24
CA ILE A 189 -7.67 5.09 -5.37
C ILE A 189 -6.96 4.03 -4.55
N ALA A 190 -7.62 2.91 -4.25
CA ALA A 190 -7.10 1.82 -3.42
C ALA A 190 -7.80 0.51 -3.79
N GLN A 191 -7.44 -0.56 -3.11
CA GLN A 191 -8.17 -1.84 -3.15
C GLN A 191 -8.44 -2.33 -1.72
N LEU A 192 -9.60 -2.95 -1.51
CA LEU A 192 -10.01 -3.56 -0.26
C LEU A 192 -9.89 -5.07 -0.37
N ILE A 193 -9.23 -5.70 0.59
CA ILE A 193 -9.03 -7.15 0.67
C ILE A 193 -9.73 -7.64 1.93
N ILE A 194 -10.46 -8.76 1.86
CA ILE A 194 -11.08 -9.40 3.01
C ILE A 194 -10.20 -10.60 3.39
N GLU A 195 -9.64 -10.55 4.60
CA GLU A 195 -8.69 -11.54 5.09
C GLU A 195 -9.26 -12.27 6.31
N LYS A 196 -9.04 -13.58 6.39
CA LYS A 196 -9.41 -14.37 7.58
C LYS A 196 -8.45 -14.06 8.73
N ILE A 197 -8.99 -13.97 9.93
CA ILE A 197 -8.23 -13.74 11.16
C ILE A 197 -8.71 -14.65 12.28
N ILE A 198 -7.89 -14.75 13.30
CA ILE A 198 -8.27 -15.26 14.61
C ILE A 198 -8.07 -14.16 15.65
N THR A 199 -8.95 -14.08 16.62
CA THR A 199 -8.93 -13.06 17.69
C THR A 199 -8.98 -13.78 19.04
N PRO A 200 -7.89 -14.46 19.46
CA PRO A 200 -7.85 -15.16 20.75
C PRO A 200 -7.86 -14.17 21.91
N ASP A 201 -8.36 -14.62 23.05
CA ASP A 201 -8.26 -13.86 24.29
C ASP A 201 -6.79 -13.71 24.70
N VAL A 202 -6.47 -12.57 25.30
CA VAL A 202 -5.12 -12.28 25.82
C VAL A 202 -5.02 -12.85 27.24
N VAL A 203 -4.00 -13.65 27.47
CA VAL A 203 -3.67 -14.18 28.78
C VAL A 203 -2.25 -13.75 29.15
N GLU A 204 -2.10 -13.13 30.33
CA GLU A 204 -0.79 -12.82 30.88
C GLU A 204 -0.16 -14.11 31.46
N VAL A 205 1.10 -14.34 31.10
CA VAL A 205 1.90 -15.47 31.58
C VAL A 205 3.25 -14.97 32.11
N GLU A 206 3.87 -15.70 33.03
CA GLU A 206 5.18 -15.31 33.55
C GLU A 206 6.28 -15.50 32.51
N ASP A 207 6.21 -16.57 31.70
CA ASP A 207 7.18 -16.89 30.66
C ASP A 207 6.51 -17.47 29.43
N LEU A 208 7.15 -17.29 28.26
CA LEU A 208 6.78 -17.93 26.99
C LEU A 208 7.66 -19.18 26.77
N ASP A 209 7.14 -20.12 26.01
CA ASP A 209 7.85 -21.31 25.59
C ASP A 209 9.13 -20.98 24.82
N LEU A 210 10.15 -21.86 24.98
CA LEU A 210 11.42 -21.71 24.26
C LEU A 210 11.25 -22.14 22.80
N THR A 211 11.76 -21.30 21.89
CA THR A 211 11.79 -21.63 20.45
C THR A 211 13.21 -21.62 19.91
N ALA A 212 13.46 -22.29 18.80
CA ALA A 212 14.77 -22.29 18.15
C ALA A 212 15.24 -20.88 17.73
N ARG A 213 14.32 -19.95 17.49
CA ARG A 213 14.64 -18.55 17.16
C ARG A 213 14.89 -17.71 18.42
N GLY A 214 14.25 -18.04 19.53
CA GLY A 214 14.30 -17.24 20.77
C GLY A 214 13.98 -15.78 20.53
N ASN A 215 14.85 -14.89 21.03
CA ASN A 215 14.74 -13.43 20.91
C ASN A 215 15.43 -12.86 19.64
N GLY A 216 15.86 -13.71 18.70
CA GLY A 216 16.51 -13.28 17.46
C GLY A 216 15.57 -12.49 16.55
N GLY A 217 15.95 -11.26 16.20
CA GLY A 217 15.21 -10.35 15.31
C GLY A 217 16.13 -9.40 14.54
N PHE A 218 15.55 -8.53 13.71
CA PHE A 218 16.27 -7.46 12.98
C PHE A 218 17.54 -7.90 12.24
N GLY A 219 17.48 -9.02 11.51
CA GLY A 219 18.61 -9.52 10.73
C GLY A 219 19.52 -10.51 11.48
N SER A 220 19.11 -11.02 12.64
CA SER A 220 19.87 -12.04 13.39
C SER A 220 20.09 -13.35 12.63
N THR A 221 19.39 -13.58 11.52
CA THR A 221 19.54 -14.75 10.63
C THR A 221 20.57 -14.53 9.50
N GLY A 222 21.25 -13.38 9.51
CA GLY A 222 22.27 -13.02 8.50
C GLY A 222 21.70 -12.40 7.22
N VAL A 223 22.57 -11.79 6.44
CA VAL A 223 22.33 -11.30 5.07
C VAL A 223 22.96 -12.30 4.11
#